data_a9aa06aaceaf89d1275cc977e9a2bf9f
#
_entry.id   a9aa06aaceaf89d1275cc977e9a2bf9f
#
_cell.length_a   1.000
_cell.length_b   1.000
_cell.length_c   1.000
_cell.angle_alpha   90.00
_cell.angle_beta   90.00
_cell.angle_gamma   90.00
#
_symmetry.space_group_name_H-M   'P 1'
#
loop_
_entity.id
_entity.type
_entity.pdbx_description
1 polymer ?
#
loop_
_entity_poly.entity_id
_entity_poly.type
_entity_poly.pdbx_seq_one_letter_code
_entity_poly.pdbx_strand_id
1 'polypeptide(L)'
;MRTNVSLALTRAIQKLKTMRQVPANGIAIFSGQTDSGFILQTIEPPKPIKTRRYRCSSEFYLEPLNAMIADTELTGVLAVDATECGIGVIDTNGWRCIENVTSGVQGKSGKGGSSARRYERNREAELVQYFSRAAEHVKHDLLERFEVKNIIVSGPAWTKREFAEHLDYRLKAKISEFVDCEYAGPDGISQVWNRSK
;
A
#
# COMPACT_ATOMS: atom_id res chain seq x y z
N MET A 1 1.85 -25.65 34.15
CA MET A 1 2.87 -25.15 33.22
C MET A 1 3.44 -26.24 32.28
N ARG A 2 4.02 -27.35 32.79
CA ARG A 2 4.62 -28.39 31.92
C ARG A 2 3.65 -28.98 30.88
N THR A 3 2.38 -29.18 31.24
CA THR A 3 1.36 -29.77 30.36
C THR A 3 1.05 -28.88 29.16
N ASN A 4 0.96 -27.56 29.32
CA ASN A 4 0.67 -26.62 28.24
C ASN A 4 1.83 -26.52 27.24
N VAL A 5 3.07 -26.56 27.72
CA VAL A 5 4.26 -26.54 26.85
C VAL A 5 4.34 -27.83 26.02
N SER A 6 4.09 -29.01 26.66
CA SER A 6 4.06 -30.30 25.96
C SER A 6 2.96 -30.33 24.88
N LEU A 7 1.78 -29.83 25.18
CA LEU A 7 0.67 -29.73 24.22
C LEU A 7 1.02 -28.79 23.06
N ALA A 8 1.61 -27.64 23.36
CA ALA A 8 2.00 -26.66 22.36
C ALA A 8 3.03 -27.23 21.37
N LEU A 9 4.05 -27.91 21.90
CA LEU A 9 5.07 -28.61 21.09
C LEU A 9 4.47 -29.72 20.24
N THR A 10 3.63 -30.56 20.83
CA THR A 10 3.00 -31.66 20.10
C THR A 10 2.19 -31.15 18.90
N ARG A 11 1.39 -30.11 19.09
CA ARG A 11 0.59 -29.51 18.02
C ARG A 11 1.45 -28.82 16.95
N ALA A 12 2.52 -28.12 17.35
CA ALA A 12 3.46 -27.52 16.40
C ALA A 12 4.15 -28.59 15.54
N ILE A 13 4.60 -29.70 16.15
CA ILE A 13 5.21 -30.83 15.44
C ILE A 13 4.21 -31.51 14.50
N GLN A 14 2.97 -31.71 14.95
CA GLN A 14 1.91 -32.27 14.09
C GLN A 14 1.67 -31.37 12.88
N LYS A 15 1.60 -30.05 13.07
CA LYS A 15 1.43 -29.10 11.97
C LYS A 15 2.58 -29.20 10.96
N LEU A 16 3.82 -29.25 11.43
CA LEU A 16 4.99 -29.41 10.56
C LEU A 16 4.95 -30.73 9.77
N LYS A 17 4.56 -31.84 10.40
CA LYS A 17 4.45 -33.15 9.74
C LYS A 17 3.37 -33.20 8.65
N THR A 18 2.33 -32.37 8.74
CA THR A 18 1.27 -32.28 7.73
C THR A 18 1.64 -31.41 6.53
N MET A 19 2.73 -30.65 6.62
CA MET A 19 3.18 -29.80 5.53
C MET A 19 3.93 -30.62 4.49
N ARG A 20 3.50 -30.57 3.23
CA ARG A 20 4.17 -31.24 2.11
C ARG A 20 5.49 -30.58 1.74
N GLN A 21 5.56 -29.25 1.89
CA GLN A 21 6.73 -28.44 1.54
C GLN A 21 6.81 -27.23 2.47
N VAL A 22 8.03 -26.85 2.86
CA VAL A 22 8.28 -25.62 3.60
C VAL A 22 8.25 -24.48 2.59
N PRO A 23 7.56 -23.34 2.88
CA PRO A 23 7.57 -22.16 2.02
C PRO A 23 8.98 -21.65 1.74
N ALA A 24 9.17 -20.96 0.61
CA ALA A 24 10.48 -20.46 0.18
C ALA A 24 11.13 -19.52 1.21
N ASN A 25 10.32 -18.69 1.87
CA ASN A 25 10.79 -17.78 2.92
C ASN A 25 10.93 -18.43 4.31
N GLY A 26 10.64 -19.72 4.43
CA GLY A 26 10.57 -20.41 5.70
C GLY A 26 9.19 -20.26 6.36
N ILE A 27 9.11 -20.64 7.64
CA ILE A 27 7.86 -20.63 8.39
C ILE A 27 8.09 -20.23 9.83
N ALA A 28 7.22 -19.37 10.38
CA ALA A 28 7.11 -19.11 11.81
C ALA A 28 5.87 -19.81 12.38
N ILE A 29 6.03 -20.56 13.47
CA ILE A 29 4.95 -21.25 14.15
C ILE A 29 4.87 -20.75 15.59
N PHE A 30 3.71 -20.23 15.95
CA PHE A 30 3.36 -19.80 17.29
C PHE A 30 2.34 -20.75 17.88
N SER A 31 2.66 -21.37 18.99
CA SER A 31 1.78 -22.35 19.65
C SER A 31 1.79 -22.13 21.15
N GLY A 32 0.64 -22.00 21.76
CA GLY A 32 0.54 -21.77 23.20
C GLY A 32 -0.87 -21.60 23.72
N GLN A 33 -1.01 -21.62 25.04
CA GLN A 33 -2.24 -21.33 25.75
C GLN A 33 -2.29 -19.83 26.07
N THR A 34 -3.40 -19.19 25.70
CA THR A 34 -3.71 -17.78 26.05
C THR A 34 -4.96 -17.73 26.90
N ASP A 35 -5.31 -16.56 27.43
CA ASP A 35 -6.53 -16.34 28.19
C ASP A 35 -7.79 -16.62 27.37
N SER A 36 -7.74 -16.40 26.06
CA SER A 36 -8.82 -16.66 25.10
C SER A 36 -8.85 -18.09 24.57
N GLY A 37 -7.90 -18.96 24.97
CA GLY A 37 -7.83 -20.34 24.50
C GLY A 37 -6.46 -20.74 23.93
N PHE A 38 -6.42 -21.90 23.31
CA PHE A 38 -5.20 -22.42 22.69
C PHE A 38 -5.01 -21.85 21.27
N ILE A 39 -3.84 -21.26 21.01
CA ILE A 39 -3.47 -20.71 19.71
C ILE A 39 -2.43 -21.62 19.03
N LEU A 40 -2.65 -21.87 17.75
CA LEU A 40 -1.66 -22.44 16.83
C LEU A 40 -1.70 -21.65 15.53
N GLN A 41 -0.77 -20.72 15.38
CA GLN A 41 -0.67 -19.86 14.21
C GLN A 41 0.58 -20.18 13.41
N THR A 42 0.43 -20.25 12.08
CA THR A 42 1.51 -20.44 11.13
C THR A 42 1.59 -19.23 10.20
N ILE A 43 2.77 -18.64 10.07
CA ILE A 43 3.00 -17.44 9.25
C ILE A 43 4.17 -17.72 8.31
N GLU A 44 3.97 -17.48 7.02
CA GLU A 44 5.07 -17.35 6.07
C GLU A 44 5.60 -15.92 6.16
N PRO A 45 6.90 -15.73 6.50
CA PRO A 45 7.48 -14.40 6.62
C PRO A 45 7.58 -13.70 5.26
N PRO A 46 7.53 -12.36 5.22
CA PRO A 46 7.67 -11.59 3.97
C PRO A 46 9.09 -11.67 3.37
N LYS A 47 10.11 -11.97 4.20
CA LYS A 47 11.51 -12.16 3.78
C LYS A 47 12.02 -13.51 4.27
N PRO A 48 13.02 -14.13 3.58
CA PRO A 48 13.57 -15.43 4.00
C PRO A 48 14.15 -15.41 5.43
N ILE A 49 13.75 -16.39 6.24
CA ILE A 49 14.34 -16.61 7.57
C ILE A 49 15.72 -17.23 7.40
N LYS A 50 16.77 -16.51 7.81
CA LYS A 50 18.17 -16.96 7.71
C LYS A 50 18.60 -17.85 8.88
N THR A 51 17.87 -17.82 10.00
CA THR A 51 18.26 -18.52 11.24
C THR A 51 17.12 -19.37 11.76
N ARG A 52 17.45 -20.57 12.23
CA ARG A 52 16.50 -21.43 12.96
C ARG A 52 16.51 -21.03 14.43
N ARG A 53 15.34 -20.74 14.97
CA ARG A 53 15.20 -20.37 16.39
C ARG A 53 14.02 -21.11 17.00
N TYR A 54 14.23 -21.63 18.18
CA TYR A 54 13.21 -22.13 19.08
C TYR A 54 13.25 -21.30 20.36
N ARG A 55 12.08 -20.83 20.81
CA ARG A 55 11.94 -20.11 22.09
C ARG A 55 10.68 -20.57 22.79
N CYS A 56 10.80 -20.88 24.07
CA CYS A 56 9.69 -21.14 24.97
C CYS A 56 9.67 -20.05 26.03
N SER A 57 8.62 -19.23 26.05
CA SER A 57 8.47 -18.08 26.94
C SER A 57 7.00 -17.90 27.27
N SER A 58 6.68 -16.99 28.22
CA SER A 58 5.31 -16.56 28.51
C SER A 58 4.68 -15.73 27.40
N GLU A 59 5.51 -15.18 26.50
CA GLU A 59 5.05 -14.35 25.39
C GLU A 59 5.62 -14.88 24.05
N PHE A 60 4.88 -14.64 22.98
CA PHE A 60 5.36 -14.94 21.64
C PHE A 60 6.47 -13.97 21.21
N TYR A 61 7.54 -14.53 20.68
CA TYR A 61 8.69 -13.77 20.19
C TYR A 61 8.44 -13.29 18.76
N LEU A 62 7.91 -12.09 18.61
CA LEU A 62 7.52 -11.50 17.31
C LEU A 62 8.60 -10.58 16.72
N GLU A 63 9.65 -10.25 17.47
CA GLU A 63 10.69 -9.29 17.04
C GLU A 63 11.23 -9.55 15.62
N PRO A 64 11.57 -10.80 15.21
CA PRO A 64 12.10 -11.02 13.86
C PRO A 64 11.08 -10.71 12.76
N LEU A 65 9.80 -10.97 13.01
CA LEU A 65 8.73 -10.65 12.06
C LEU A 65 8.47 -9.13 12.02
N ASN A 66 8.44 -8.50 13.19
CA ASN A 66 8.29 -7.04 13.29
C ASN A 66 9.43 -6.30 12.60
N ALA A 67 10.67 -6.77 12.77
CA ALA A 67 11.82 -6.21 12.07
C ALA A 67 11.69 -6.35 10.54
N MET A 68 11.20 -7.49 10.06
CA MET A 68 10.97 -7.69 8.62
C MET A 68 9.88 -6.78 8.04
N ILE A 69 8.88 -6.44 8.85
CA ILE A 69 7.81 -5.50 8.49
C ILE A 69 8.31 -4.05 8.57
N ALA A 70 9.04 -3.70 9.64
CA ALA A 70 9.58 -2.36 9.83
C ALA A 70 10.60 -1.96 8.75
N ASP A 71 11.39 -2.92 8.23
CA ASP A 71 12.31 -2.71 7.12
C ASP A 71 11.62 -2.59 5.73
N THR A 72 10.34 -2.80 5.65
CA THR A 72 9.62 -2.65 4.37
C THR A 72 9.32 -1.17 4.17
N GLU A 73 10.22 -0.48 3.46
CA GLU A 73 9.99 0.89 3.05
C GLU A 73 8.79 0.92 2.09
N LEU A 74 7.70 1.50 2.58
CA LEU A 74 6.52 1.74 1.76
C LEU A 74 6.76 2.98 0.90
N THR A 75 6.62 2.81 -0.41
CA THR A 75 6.56 3.93 -1.35
C THR A 75 5.11 4.18 -1.72
N GLY A 76 4.63 5.39 -1.50
CA GLY A 76 3.33 5.83 -1.97
C GLY A 76 3.33 5.99 -3.49
N VAL A 77 2.24 5.63 -4.13
CA VAL A 77 2.03 5.86 -5.57
C VAL A 77 0.72 6.57 -5.79
N LEU A 78 0.78 7.66 -6.50
CA LEU A 78 -0.38 8.44 -6.94
C LEU A 78 -0.49 8.33 -8.46
N ALA A 79 -1.56 7.74 -8.96
CA ALA A 79 -1.81 7.62 -10.39
C ALA A 79 -3.03 8.48 -10.75
N VAL A 80 -2.78 9.70 -11.26
CA VAL A 80 -3.80 10.73 -11.38
C VAL A 80 -3.96 11.25 -12.81
N ASP A 81 -5.21 11.40 -13.22
CA ASP A 81 -5.62 12.17 -14.40
C ASP A 81 -6.83 13.06 -14.11
N ALA A 82 -7.50 13.56 -15.15
CA ALA A 82 -8.69 14.40 -15.01
C ALA A 82 -9.95 13.63 -14.59
N THR A 83 -9.93 12.30 -14.59
CA THR A 83 -11.08 11.43 -14.35
C THR A 83 -11.02 10.71 -13.01
N GLU A 84 -9.83 10.31 -12.59
CA GLU A 84 -9.62 9.56 -11.35
C GLU A 84 -8.21 9.73 -10.78
N CYS A 85 -8.08 9.45 -9.48
CA CYS A 85 -6.81 9.41 -8.75
C CYS A 85 -6.73 8.12 -7.95
N GLY A 86 -5.87 7.20 -8.38
CA GLY A 86 -5.51 6.02 -7.62
C GLY A 86 -4.47 6.35 -6.55
N ILE A 87 -4.76 6.00 -5.31
CA ILE A 87 -3.87 6.10 -4.17
C ILE A 87 -3.41 4.70 -3.81
N GLY A 88 -2.12 4.45 -3.80
CA GLY A 88 -1.61 3.11 -3.52
C GLY A 88 -0.26 3.13 -2.83
N VAL A 89 0.19 1.94 -2.46
CA VAL A 89 1.52 1.70 -1.91
C VAL A 89 2.20 0.55 -2.63
N ILE A 90 3.50 0.68 -2.76
CA ILE A 90 4.40 -0.34 -3.29
C ILE A 90 5.36 -0.75 -2.17
N ASP A 91 5.59 -2.05 -2.06
CA ASP A 91 6.60 -2.65 -1.21
C ASP A 91 7.41 -3.71 -1.98
N THR A 92 8.33 -4.40 -1.33
CA THR A 92 9.15 -5.45 -1.95
C THR A 92 8.35 -6.67 -2.44
N ASN A 93 7.10 -6.83 -2.00
CA ASN A 93 6.25 -7.98 -2.30
C ASN A 93 5.22 -7.69 -3.39
N GLY A 94 4.93 -6.42 -3.63
CA GLY A 94 3.94 -6.05 -4.63
C GLY A 94 3.41 -4.62 -4.46
N TRP A 95 2.27 -4.39 -5.07
CA TRP A 95 1.54 -3.13 -4.99
C TRP A 95 0.10 -3.36 -4.49
N ARG A 96 -0.47 -2.33 -3.89
CA ARG A 96 -1.88 -2.29 -3.48
C ARG A 96 -2.46 -0.94 -3.80
N CYS A 97 -3.63 -0.93 -4.43
CA CYS A 97 -4.49 0.24 -4.47
C CYS A 97 -5.24 0.32 -3.13
N ILE A 98 -5.12 1.46 -2.44
CA ILE A 98 -5.78 1.73 -1.16
C ILE A 98 -7.14 2.34 -1.43
N GLU A 99 -7.16 3.35 -2.29
CA GLU A 99 -8.36 4.08 -2.65
C GLU A 99 -8.29 4.55 -4.11
N ASN A 100 -9.45 4.71 -4.73
CA ASN A 100 -9.59 5.32 -6.05
C ASN A 100 -10.63 6.42 -6.01
N VAL A 101 -10.18 7.66 -6.10
CA VAL A 101 -11.03 8.87 -6.04
C VAL A 101 -11.43 9.29 -7.43
N THR A 102 -12.71 9.17 -7.77
CA THR A 102 -13.23 9.60 -9.07
C THR A 102 -13.52 11.10 -9.11
N SER A 103 -13.27 11.75 -10.25
CA SER A 103 -13.41 13.22 -10.37
C SER A 103 -14.85 13.69 -10.46
N GLY A 104 -15.65 13.03 -11.28
CA GLY A 104 -16.97 13.52 -11.70
C GLY A 104 -16.92 14.68 -12.71
N VAL A 105 -15.72 15.14 -13.10
CA VAL A 105 -15.52 16.23 -14.06
C VAL A 105 -15.91 15.78 -15.47
N GLN A 106 -16.73 16.58 -16.14
CA GLN A 106 -17.16 16.27 -17.50
C GLN A 106 -16.00 16.32 -18.50
N GLY A 107 -16.01 15.41 -19.47
CA GLY A 107 -15.02 15.37 -20.55
C GLY A 107 -15.01 16.68 -21.37
N LYS A 108 -13.90 16.92 -22.09
CA LYS A 108 -13.80 18.09 -22.98
C LYS A 108 -14.90 18.05 -24.03
N SER A 109 -15.74 19.11 -24.07
CA SER A 109 -16.72 19.29 -25.14
C SER A 109 -16.01 19.78 -26.39
N GLY A 110 -16.08 19.02 -27.49
CA GLY A 110 -15.51 19.42 -28.78
C GLY A 110 -16.36 20.42 -29.57
N LYS A 111 -17.49 20.85 -29.03
CA LYS A 111 -18.40 21.83 -29.70
C LYS A 111 -17.96 23.24 -29.38
N GLY A 112 -17.46 23.97 -30.36
CA GLY A 112 -17.18 25.42 -30.28
C GLY A 112 -18.49 26.24 -30.19
N GLY A 113 -18.38 27.47 -29.70
CA GLY A 113 -19.46 28.42 -29.61
C GLY A 113 -19.24 29.49 -28.54
N SER A 114 -20.09 30.49 -28.43
CA SER A 114 -19.98 31.59 -27.47
C SER A 114 -19.94 31.10 -25.98
N SER A 115 -20.54 29.92 -25.72
CA SER A 115 -20.54 29.29 -24.40
C SER A 115 -19.29 28.47 -24.08
N ALA A 116 -18.42 28.18 -25.06
CA ALA A 116 -17.24 27.28 -24.86
C ALA A 116 -16.32 27.77 -23.73
N ARG A 117 -16.02 29.06 -23.68
CA ARG A 117 -15.19 29.65 -22.60
C ARG A 117 -15.81 29.53 -21.21
N ARG A 118 -17.15 29.52 -21.09
CA ARG A 118 -17.85 29.33 -19.83
C ARG A 118 -17.71 27.89 -19.36
N TYR A 119 -17.92 26.92 -20.28
CA TYR A 119 -17.75 25.50 -19.98
C TYR A 119 -16.31 25.16 -19.60
N GLU A 120 -15.32 25.73 -20.28
CA GLU A 120 -13.91 25.56 -19.96
C GLU A 120 -13.57 26.04 -18.54
N ARG A 121 -13.99 27.26 -18.17
CA ARG A 121 -13.81 27.79 -16.80
C ARG A 121 -14.51 26.95 -15.74
N ASN A 122 -15.72 26.47 -16.01
CA ASN A 122 -16.43 25.60 -15.06
C ASN A 122 -15.67 24.30 -14.87
N ARG A 123 -15.21 23.69 -15.97
CA ARG A 123 -14.41 22.47 -15.93
C ARG A 123 -13.10 22.65 -15.17
N GLU A 124 -12.41 23.78 -15.36
CA GLU A 124 -11.21 24.10 -14.59
C GLU A 124 -11.52 24.22 -13.08
N ALA A 125 -12.60 24.88 -12.72
CA ALA A 125 -13.03 24.99 -11.32
C ALA A 125 -13.40 23.61 -10.71
N GLU A 126 -14.08 22.76 -11.45
CA GLU A 126 -14.41 21.39 -11.04
C GLU A 126 -13.15 20.55 -10.86
N LEU A 127 -12.15 20.71 -11.74
CA LEU A 127 -10.88 20.01 -11.65
C LEU A 127 -10.08 20.41 -10.39
N VAL A 128 -10.04 21.71 -10.07
CA VAL A 128 -9.41 22.23 -8.84
C VAL A 128 -10.10 21.65 -7.60
N GLN A 129 -11.44 21.60 -7.58
CA GLN A 129 -12.17 20.99 -6.46
C GLN A 129 -11.88 19.50 -6.33
N TYR A 130 -11.83 18.78 -7.46
CA TYR A 130 -11.46 17.37 -7.46
C TYR A 130 -10.04 17.16 -6.93
N PHE A 131 -9.06 17.91 -7.40
CA PHE A 131 -7.67 17.79 -6.92
C PHE A 131 -7.56 18.09 -5.43
N SER A 132 -8.24 19.10 -4.94
CA SER A 132 -8.25 19.41 -3.51
C SER A 132 -8.85 18.28 -2.68
N ARG A 133 -9.98 17.71 -3.14
CA ARG A 133 -10.59 16.55 -2.48
C ARG A 133 -9.67 15.34 -2.51
N ALA A 134 -9.10 14.99 -3.66
CA ALA A 134 -8.18 13.87 -3.77
C ALA A 134 -6.92 14.07 -2.90
N ALA A 135 -6.41 15.29 -2.79
CA ALA A 135 -5.26 15.61 -1.94
C ALA A 135 -5.54 15.37 -0.44
N GLU A 136 -6.76 15.61 0.05
CA GLU A 136 -7.13 15.28 1.43
C GLU A 136 -7.16 13.76 1.66
N HIS A 137 -7.66 12.96 0.71
CA HIS A 137 -7.60 11.50 0.78
C HIS A 137 -6.14 11.01 0.79
N VAL A 138 -5.28 11.58 -0.08
CA VAL A 138 -3.84 11.26 -0.11
C VAL A 138 -3.18 11.55 1.22
N LYS A 139 -3.49 12.70 1.84
CA LYS A 139 -2.95 13.07 3.15
C LYS A 139 -3.36 12.07 4.23
N HIS A 140 -4.62 11.74 4.31
CA HIS A 140 -5.13 10.75 5.26
C HIS A 140 -4.44 9.40 5.07
N ASP A 141 -4.35 8.89 3.84
CA ASP A 141 -3.83 7.55 3.60
C ASP A 141 -2.29 7.50 3.67
N LEU A 142 -1.59 8.34 2.90
CA LEU A 142 -0.14 8.19 2.77
C LEU A 142 0.66 8.86 3.90
N LEU A 143 0.10 9.87 4.57
CA LEU A 143 0.79 10.56 5.66
C LEU A 143 0.38 10.06 7.04
N GLU A 144 -0.93 9.87 7.28
CA GLU A 144 -1.45 9.58 8.62
C GLU A 144 -1.60 8.07 8.87
N ARG A 145 -1.96 7.29 7.84
CA ARG A 145 -2.22 5.85 7.99
C ARG A 145 -1.01 4.98 7.67
N PHE A 146 -0.30 5.25 6.56
CA PHE A 146 0.80 4.41 6.09
C PHE A 146 2.19 5.02 6.31
N GLU A 147 2.29 6.30 6.63
CA GLU A 147 3.55 7.01 6.92
C GLU A 147 4.64 6.76 5.88
N VAL A 148 4.28 6.80 4.58
CA VAL A 148 5.21 6.49 3.50
C VAL A 148 6.43 7.40 3.52
N LYS A 149 7.59 6.86 3.15
CA LYS A 149 8.85 7.63 3.08
C LYS A 149 8.99 8.40 1.77
N ASN A 150 8.65 7.75 0.67
CA ASN A 150 8.77 8.30 -0.68
C ASN A 150 7.42 8.24 -1.39
N ILE A 151 7.22 9.13 -2.37
CA ILE A 151 6.01 9.17 -3.19
C ILE A 151 6.40 9.27 -4.66
N ILE A 152 5.83 8.41 -5.48
CA ILE A 152 5.88 8.50 -6.94
C ILE A 152 4.54 9.06 -7.41
N VAL A 153 4.58 10.14 -8.19
CA VAL A 153 3.38 10.73 -8.79
C VAL A 153 3.35 10.39 -10.27
N SER A 154 2.34 9.66 -10.69
CA SER A 154 2.19 9.19 -12.07
C SER A 154 0.91 9.70 -12.72
N GLY A 155 0.94 9.77 -14.04
CA GLY A 155 -0.19 10.22 -14.85
C GLY A 155 0.23 10.91 -16.13
N PRO A 156 -0.73 11.30 -16.99
CA PRO A 156 -0.43 11.91 -18.27
C PRO A 156 0.12 13.33 -18.13
N ALA A 157 1.17 13.62 -18.88
CA ALA A 157 1.76 14.93 -19.14
C ALA A 157 1.77 15.88 -17.92
N TRP A 158 0.98 16.96 -18.00
CA TRP A 158 0.94 18.07 -17.05
C TRP A 158 0.10 17.80 -15.81
N THR A 159 -0.95 16.97 -15.91
CA THR A 159 -1.95 16.76 -14.87
C THR A 159 -1.35 16.31 -13.54
N LYS A 160 -0.35 15.42 -13.57
CA LYS A 160 0.35 14.95 -12.37
C LYS A 160 1.10 16.06 -11.63
N ARG A 161 1.66 17.04 -12.35
CA ARG A 161 2.37 18.18 -11.76
C ARG A 161 1.39 19.18 -11.16
N GLU A 162 0.31 19.48 -11.87
CA GLU A 162 -0.78 20.34 -11.41
C GLU A 162 -1.41 19.75 -10.13
N PHE A 163 -1.73 18.47 -10.13
CA PHE A 163 -2.22 17.78 -8.94
C PHE A 163 -1.25 17.88 -7.75
N ALA A 164 0.05 17.70 -7.98
CA ALA A 164 1.06 17.77 -6.93
C ALA A 164 1.06 19.14 -6.22
N GLU A 165 0.65 20.24 -6.89
CA GLU A 165 0.53 21.55 -6.25
C GLU A 165 -0.57 21.61 -5.20
N HIS A 166 -1.56 20.74 -5.24
CA HIS A 166 -2.63 20.64 -4.25
C HIS A 166 -2.28 19.80 -3.03
N LEU A 167 -1.17 19.04 -3.07
CA LEU A 167 -0.77 18.20 -1.95
C LEU A 167 -0.27 19.00 -0.75
N ASP A 168 -0.44 18.45 0.46
CA ASP A 168 0.17 18.97 1.68
C ASP A 168 1.70 19.08 1.52
N TYR A 169 2.30 20.13 2.07
CA TYR A 169 3.75 20.40 1.93
C TYR A 169 4.63 19.24 2.42
N ARG A 170 4.18 18.47 3.42
CA ARG A 170 4.88 17.29 3.95
C ARG A 170 4.91 16.16 2.94
N LEU A 171 3.85 16.01 2.14
CA LEU A 171 3.77 15.04 1.05
C LEU A 171 4.60 15.49 -0.15
N LYS A 172 4.55 16.78 -0.49
CA LYS A 172 5.40 17.36 -1.55
C LYS A 172 6.88 17.08 -1.30
N ALA A 173 7.32 17.23 -0.04
CA ALA A 173 8.71 16.96 0.36
C ALA A 173 9.12 15.47 0.20
N LYS A 174 8.16 14.57 0.14
CA LYS A 174 8.37 13.12 -0.06
C LYS A 174 8.30 12.68 -1.51
N ILE A 175 7.94 13.58 -2.45
CA ILE A 175 7.89 13.23 -3.88
C ILE A 175 9.32 12.97 -4.37
N SER A 176 9.57 11.71 -4.74
CA SER A 176 10.85 11.27 -5.29
C SER A 176 10.90 11.35 -6.81
N GLU A 177 9.78 11.09 -7.47
CA GLU A 177 9.74 10.97 -8.93
C GLU A 177 8.36 11.32 -9.51
N PHE A 178 8.37 11.85 -10.75
CA PHE A 178 7.20 12.02 -11.60
C PHE A 178 7.32 11.08 -12.80
N VAL A 179 6.37 10.15 -12.94
CA VAL A 179 6.38 9.14 -14.01
C VAL A 179 5.25 9.39 -15.00
N ASP A 180 5.57 9.35 -16.30
CA ASP A 180 4.55 9.41 -17.34
C ASP A 180 3.87 8.05 -17.47
N CYS A 181 2.57 7.99 -17.22
CA CYS A 181 1.74 6.81 -17.36
C CYS A 181 0.53 7.12 -18.23
N GLU A 182 0.07 6.11 -18.97
CA GLU A 182 -1.09 6.22 -19.86
C GLU A 182 -2.40 6.10 -19.08
N TYR A 183 -2.36 5.40 -17.94
CA TYR A 183 -3.52 5.11 -17.10
C TYR A 183 -3.42 5.84 -15.75
N ALA A 184 -4.58 6.17 -15.19
CA ALA A 184 -4.75 6.61 -13.82
C ALA A 184 -5.39 5.49 -12.98
N GLY A 185 -5.76 5.79 -11.75
CA GLY A 185 -6.42 4.80 -10.90
C GLY A 185 -5.55 3.57 -10.58
N PRO A 186 -6.17 2.42 -10.33
CA PRO A 186 -5.47 1.17 -10.01
C PRO A 186 -4.55 0.69 -11.13
N ASP A 187 -4.95 0.88 -12.40
CA ASP A 187 -4.17 0.47 -13.57
C ASP A 187 -2.89 1.29 -13.70
N GLY A 188 -2.96 2.57 -13.38
CA GLY A 188 -1.78 3.44 -13.32
C GLY A 188 -0.79 3.02 -12.23
N ILE A 189 -1.26 2.61 -11.06
CA ILE A 189 -0.41 2.08 -9.98
C ILE A 189 0.28 0.79 -10.44
N SER A 190 -0.47 -0.11 -11.08
CA SER A 190 0.07 -1.35 -11.65
C SER A 190 1.15 -1.07 -12.70
N GLN A 191 0.95 -0.06 -13.54
CA GLN A 191 1.92 0.35 -14.57
C GLN A 191 3.21 0.87 -13.95
N VAL A 192 3.13 1.68 -12.89
CA VAL A 192 4.32 2.15 -12.13
C VAL A 192 5.08 0.97 -11.53
N TRP A 193 4.38 0.04 -10.89
CA TRP A 193 4.99 -1.16 -10.33
C TRP A 193 5.75 -2.00 -11.36
N ASN A 194 5.16 -2.21 -12.53
CA ASN A 194 5.77 -3.00 -13.60
C ASN A 194 7.02 -2.34 -14.21
N ARG A 195 7.15 -1.02 -14.11
CA ARG A 195 8.34 -0.27 -14.55
C ARG A 195 9.47 -0.24 -13.50
N SER A 196 9.14 -0.48 -12.23
CA SER A 196 10.12 -0.49 -11.12
C SER A 196 10.82 -1.83 -10.92
N LYS A 197 10.42 -2.85 -11.68
CA LYS A 197 11.05 -4.18 -11.70
C LYS A 197 12.22 -4.22 -12.68
#